data_e1846bfd77f88dc3374d583cc6fea4d0
#
_entry.id   e1846bfd77f88dc3374d583cc6fea4d0
#
_cell.length_a   1.000
_cell.length_b   1.000
_cell.length_c   1.000
_cell.angle_alpha   90.00
_cell.angle_beta   90.00
_cell.angle_gamma   90.00
#
_symmetry.space_group_name_H-M   'P 1'
#
loop_
_entity.id
_entity.type
_entity.pdbx_description
1 polymer ?
#
loop_
_entity_poly.entity_id
_entity_poly.type
_entity_poly.pdbx_seq_one_letter_code
_entity_poly.pdbx_strand_id
1 'polypeptide(L)'
;MSGNIKNIIAAIDYIESHLHEKLDLETIAEALHYSKYHLHRMFTATVGLTIQTYAQRRRLTEAAKMLVFSDKPILEIALTAGYESQQSFTDSFRAMYKKAPNQYREEEEFYPLQLRYILNENPANIEGESGWQQKIAYATEADIPAWMELVHLVIDGFPRLDERQYFEQLKEYIRNRRALILKDTDTAVGIMAFNEMTGSIDFLGVHPQYRKKGIARAFCEKALHELVYSEAITVTTFREGDKADTGHRNTIKSLGFAEAELMVEFGYPTQKFILQKPKAGFCSQVLRKEETEKSEAKRS
;
A
#
# COMPACT_ATOMS: atom_id res chain seq x y z
N MET A 1 -19.74 -8.41 11.37
CA MET A 1 -18.41 -8.07 10.80
C MET A 1 -17.26 -8.18 11.81
N SER A 2 -17.45 -7.87 13.08
CA SER A 2 -16.39 -7.96 14.12
C SER A 2 -15.76 -9.37 14.28
N GLY A 3 -16.51 -10.43 14.12
CA GLY A 3 -15.97 -11.81 14.21
C GLY A 3 -14.92 -12.14 13.12
N ASN A 4 -15.08 -11.58 11.91
CA ASN A 4 -14.15 -11.85 10.82
C ASN A 4 -12.76 -11.21 11.04
N ILE A 5 -12.68 -10.03 11.66
CA ILE A 5 -11.39 -9.35 11.91
C ILE A 5 -10.56 -10.10 12.94
N LYS A 6 -11.15 -10.54 14.04
CA LYS A 6 -10.44 -11.34 15.05
C LYS A 6 -9.84 -12.62 14.46
N ASN A 7 -10.57 -13.26 13.55
CA ASN A 7 -10.10 -14.48 12.88
C ASN A 7 -8.91 -14.17 11.93
N ILE A 8 -8.92 -13.01 11.28
CA ILE A 8 -7.79 -12.58 10.42
C ILE A 8 -6.57 -12.21 11.27
N ILE A 9 -6.77 -11.55 12.42
CA ILE A 9 -5.70 -11.29 13.38
C ILE A 9 -5.08 -12.61 13.84
N ALA A 10 -5.89 -13.59 14.25
CA ALA A 10 -5.40 -14.91 14.62
C ALA A 10 -4.64 -15.61 13.49
N ALA A 11 -5.08 -15.46 12.23
CA ALA A 11 -4.35 -16.00 11.09
C ALA A 11 -2.99 -15.31 10.88
N ILE A 12 -2.93 -13.99 11.03
CA ILE A 12 -1.66 -13.23 10.99
C ILE A 12 -0.74 -13.71 12.12
N ASP A 13 -1.24 -13.83 13.35
CA ASP A 13 -0.47 -14.26 14.51
C ASP A 13 0.08 -15.67 14.33
N TYR A 14 -0.73 -16.57 13.80
CA TYR A 14 -0.29 -17.93 13.48
C TYR A 14 0.83 -17.92 12.43
N ILE A 15 0.67 -17.16 11.34
CA ILE A 15 1.69 -17.04 10.30
C ILE A 15 2.99 -16.50 10.89
N GLU A 16 2.93 -15.41 11.66
CA GLU A 16 4.10 -14.76 12.24
C GLU A 16 4.87 -15.68 13.21
N SER A 17 4.17 -16.52 13.95
CA SER A 17 4.82 -17.48 14.87
C SER A 17 5.42 -18.69 14.17
N HIS A 18 5.06 -18.96 12.89
CA HIS A 18 5.50 -20.15 12.14
C HIS A 18 6.21 -19.77 10.82
N LEU A 19 6.78 -18.55 10.71
CA LEU A 19 7.44 -18.10 9.47
C LEU A 19 8.59 -18.99 9.00
N HIS A 20 9.23 -19.71 9.90
CA HIS A 20 10.33 -20.64 9.64
C HIS A 20 9.88 -22.05 9.20
N GLU A 21 8.58 -22.33 9.27
CA GLU A 21 8.01 -23.62 8.90
C GLU A 21 7.41 -23.58 7.48
N LYS A 22 7.15 -24.75 6.91
CA LYS A 22 6.39 -24.86 5.66
C LYS A 22 4.93 -24.54 5.92
N LEU A 23 4.53 -23.30 5.70
CA LEU A 23 3.16 -22.84 5.84
C LEU A 23 2.40 -23.05 4.54
N ASP A 24 1.39 -23.87 4.55
CA ASP A 24 0.37 -23.93 3.52
C ASP A 24 -1.01 -23.48 4.06
N LEU A 25 -1.92 -23.20 3.15
CA LEU A 25 -3.25 -22.71 3.50
C LEU A 25 -4.06 -23.74 4.30
N GLU A 26 -3.84 -25.03 4.04
CA GLU A 26 -4.54 -26.13 4.70
C GLU A 26 -4.15 -26.22 6.17
N THR A 27 -2.86 -26.24 6.45
CA THR A 27 -2.32 -26.26 7.83
C THR A 27 -2.82 -25.07 8.66
N ILE A 28 -2.81 -23.87 8.09
CA ILE A 28 -3.30 -22.66 8.79
C ILE A 28 -4.82 -22.75 9.03
N ALA A 29 -5.57 -23.23 8.04
CA ALA A 29 -7.02 -23.34 8.13
C ALA A 29 -7.44 -24.38 9.18
N GLU A 30 -6.76 -25.53 9.26
CA GLU A 30 -6.97 -26.57 10.26
C GLU A 30 -6.65 -26.05 11.67
N ALA A 31 -5.51 -25.40 11.86
CA ALA A 31 -5.10 -24.84 13.14
C ALA A 31 -6.10 -23.82 13.69
N LEU A 32 -6.78 -23.09 12.80
CA LEU A 32 -7.78 -22.08 13.15
C LEU A 32 -9.21 -22.59 13.09
N HIS A 33 -9.43 -23.88 12.79
CA HIS A 33 -10.75 -24.51 12.65
C HIS A 33 -11.64 -23.88 11.56
N TYR A 34 -11.04 -23.48 10.42
CA TYR A 34 -11.75 -22.96 9.25
C TYR A 34 -11.60 -23.85 8.02
N SER A 35 -12.54 -23.76 7.11
CA SER A 35 -12.29 -24.30 5.76
C SER A 35 -11.29 -23.42 5.02
N LYS A 36 -10.37 -24.02 4.26
CA LYS A 36 -9.35 -23.29 3.49
C LYS A 36 -9.92 -22.22 2.57
N TYR A 37 -11.05 -22.49 1.92
CA TYR A 37 -11.70 -21.54 1.02
C TYR A 37 -12.28 -20.33 1.76
N HIS A 38 -12.85 -20.56 2.93
CA HIS A 38 -13.39 -19.49 3.76
C HIS A 38 -12.29 -18.59 4.30
N LEU A 39 -11.23 -19.19 4.87
CA LEU A 39 -10.07 -18.46 5.36
C LEU A 39 -9.38 -17.65 4.25
N HIS A 40 -9.14 -18.26 3.09
CA HIS A 40 -8.54 -17.59 1.94
C HIS A 40 -9.34 -16.35 1.51
N ARG A 41 -10.65 -16.49 1.37
CA ARG A 41 -11.53 -15.39 0.96
C ARG A 41 -11.56 -14.27 2.00
N MET A 42 -11.71 -14.60 3.28
CA MET A 42 -11.70 -13.61 4.36
C MET A 42 -10.37 -12.86 4.42
N PHE A 43 -9.26 -13.60 4.43
CA PHE A 43 -7.92 -13.01 4.50
C PHE A 43 -7.66 -12.08 3.32
N THR A 44 -7.88 -12.57 2.10
CA THR A 44 -7.65 -11.77 0.88
C THR A 44 -8.56 -10.53 0.81
N ALA A 45 -9.81 -10.65 1.25
CA ALA A 45 -10.73 -9.51 1.30
C ALA A 45 -10.31 -8.43 2.29
N THR A 46 -9.71 -8.83 3.43
CA THR A 46 -9.31 -7.92 4.51
C THR A 46 -7.90 -7.37 4.33
N VAL A 47 -6.95 -8.26 3.97
CA VAL A 47 -5.52 -7.94 3.89
C VAL A 47 -5.12 -7.42 2.51
N GLY A 48 -5.87 -7.81 1.47
CA GLY A 48 -5.55 -7.48 0.07
C GLY A 48 -4.52 -8.41 -0.58
N LEU A 49 -3.92 -9.32 0.19
CA LEU A 49 -2.94 -10.32 -0.24
C LEU A 49 -3.48 -11.73 0.02
N THR A 50 -2.99 -12.71 -0.73
CA THR A 50 -3.19 -14.10 -0.34
C THR A 50 -2.33 -14.44 0.89
N ILE A 51 -2.73 -15.44 1.66
CA ILE A 51 -1.94 -15.93 2.80
C ILE A 51 -0.52 -16.31 2.38
N GLN A 52 -0.39 -17.00 1.23
CA GLN A 52 0.91 -17.40 0.71
C GLN A 52 1.80 -16.21 0.34
N THR A 53 1.22 -15.20 -0.33
CA THR A 53 1.94 -13.98 -0.69
C THR A 53 2.38 -13.23 0.57
N TYR A 54 1.50 -13.08 1.56
CA TYR A 54 1.82 -12.43 2.83
C TYR A 54 2.97 -13.17 3.55
N ALA A 55 2.86 -14.48 3.74
CA ALA A 55 3.87 -15.29 4.41
C ALA A 55 5.23 -15.25 3.67
N GLN A 56 5.23 -15.35 2.34
CA GLN A 56 6.44 -15.26 1.53
C GLN A 56 7.14 -13.90 1.71
N ARG A 57 6.40 -12.80 1.65
CA ARG A 57 6.95 -11.44 1.82
C ARG A 57 7.51 -11.24 3.23
N ARG A 58 6.83 -11.75 4.26
CA ARG A 58 7.31 -11.72 5.64
C ARG A 58 8.61 -12.52 5.83
N ARG A 59 8.68 -13.73 5.27
CA ARG A 59 9.91 -14.56 5.29
C ARG A 59 11.07 -13.86 4.61
N LEU A 60 10.85 -13.24 3.46
CA LEU A 60 11.89 -12.50 2.76
C LEU A 60 12.33 -11.26 3.55
N THR A 61 11.43 -10.60 4.27
CA THR A 61 11.77 -9.49 5.17
C THR A 61 12.65 -9.96 6.32
N GLU A 62 12.31 -11.08 6.97
CA GLU A 62 13.13 -11.63 8.06
C GLU A 62 14.49 -12.13 7.54
N ALA A 63 14.53 -12.72 6.34
CA ALA A 63 15.78 -13.09 5.68
C ALA A 63 16.64 -11.87 5.35
N ALA A 64 16.04 -10.79 4.84
CA ALA A 64 16.75 -9.52 4.59
C ALA A 64 17.34 -8.93 5.88
N LYS A 65 16.62 -9.02 6.99
CA LYS A 65 17.11 -8.63 8.31
C LYS A 65 18.32 -9.47 8.74
N MET A 66 18.27 -10.79 8.55
CA MET A 66 19.39 -11.67 8.85
C MET A 66 20.60 -11.40 7.95
N LEU A 67 20.40 -11.06 6.67
CA LEU A 67 21.50 -10.71 5.75
C LEU A 67 22.28 -9.50 6.25
N VAL A 68 21.63 -8.49 6.78
CA VAL A 68 22.27 -7.24 7.24
C VAL A 68 22.83 -7.35 8.68
N PHE A 69 22.10 -8.03 9.58
CA PHE A 69 22.43 -8.01 11.01
C PHE A 69 23.05 -9.32 11.53
N SER A 70 23.45 -10.24 10.63
CA SER A 70 24.17 -11.45 11.03
C SER A 70 25.17 -11.92 9.97
N ASP A 71 26.17 -12.66 10.42
CA ASP A 71 27.19 -13.28 9.56
C ASP A 71 26.79 -14.69 9.06
N LYS A 72 25.53 -15.08 9.23
CA LYS A 72 25.05 -16.41 8.84
C LYS A 72 25.28 -16.66 7.34
N PRO A 73 25.72 -17.87 6.96
CA PRO A 73 25.79 -18.25 5.54
C PRO A 73 24.43 -18.08 4.84
N ILE A 74 24.45 -17.66 3.57
CA ILE A 74 23.21 -17.45 2.81
C ILE A 74 22.37 -18.73 2.72
N LEU A 75 23.01 -19.90 2.65
CA LEU A 75 22.32 -21.18 2.68
C LEU A 75 21.54 -21.36 4.00
N GLU A 76 22.14 -21.03 5.13
CA GLU A 76 21.46 -21.13 6.45
C GLU A 76 20.26 -20.18 6.52
N ILE A 77 20.43 -18.93 6.03
CA ILE A 77 19.34 -17.96 5.96
C ILE A 77 18.22 -18.46 5.04
N ALA A 78 18.56 -19.04 3.89
CA ALA A 78 17.59 -19.62 2.97
C ALA A 78 16.76 -20.74 3.63
N LEU A 79 17.42 -21.67 4.31
CA LEU A 79 16.75 -22.75 5.04
C LEU A 79 15.88 -22.22 6.19
N THR A 80 16.37 -21.24 6.95
CA THR A 80 15.61 -20.59 8.02
C THR A 80 14.38 -19.86 7.46
N ALA A 81 14.47 -19.28 6.26
CA ALA A 81 13.34 -18.65 5.57
C ALA A 81 12.39 -19.65 4.88
N GLY A 82 12.57 -20.96 5.11
CA GLY A 82 11.70 -22.01 4.60
C GLY A 82 11.91 -22.38 3.12
N TYR A 83 13.06 -22.03 2.53
CA TYR A 83 13.42 -22.44 1.18
C TYR A 83 14.20 -23.75 1.19
N GLU A 84 13.97 -24.60 0.19
CA GLU A 84 14.63 -25.92 0.08
C GLU A 84 16.08 -25.80 -0.44
N SER A 85 16.45 -24.67 -1.03
CA SER A 85 17.78 -24.44 -1.56
C SER A 85 18.15 -22.95 -1.57
N GLN A 86 19.46 -22.67 -1.54
CA GLN A 86 19.97 -21.32 -1.71
C GLN A 86 19.59 -20.71 -3.07
N GLN A 87 19.49 -21.53 -4.13
CA GLN A 87 19.12 -21.06 -5.47
C GLN A 87 17.67 -20.55 -5.48
N SER A 88 16.72 -21.32 -5.00
CA SER A 88 15.30 -20.92 -4.96
C SER A 88 15.07 -19.68 -4.09
N PHE A 89 15.82 -19.56 -2.98
CA PHE A 89 15.85 -18.34 -2.16
C PHE A 89 16.39 -17.15 -2.94
N THR A 90 17.55 -17.30 -3.60
CA THR A 90 18.20 -16.23 -4.35
C THR A 90 17.29 -15.70 -5.47
N ASP A 91 16.63 -16.58 -6.20
CA ASP A 91 15.71 -16.21 -7.27
C ASP A 91 14.48 -15.46 -6.74
N SER A 92 13.89 -15.95 -5.66
CA SER A 92 12.74 -15.28 -4.99
C SER A 92 13.16 -13.94 -4.41
N PHE A 93 14.31 -13.87 -3.74
CA PHE A 93 14.83 -12.64 -3.15
C PHE A 93 15.11 -11.57 -4.23
N ARG A 94 15.81 -11.96 -5.32
CA ARG A 94 16.09 -11.07 -6.44
C ARG A 94 14.81 -10.58 -7.14
N ALA A 95 13.81 -11.44 -7.27
CA ALA A 95 12.53 -11.07 -7.88
C ALA A 95 11.81 -9.96 -7.10
N MET A 96 11.96 -9.94 -5.76
CA MET A 96 11.30 -8.99 -4.87
C MET A 96 12.16 -7.74 -4.58
N TYR A 97 13.43 -7.93 -4.20
CA TYR A 97 14.32 -6.85 -3.79
C TYR A 97 15.14 -6.23 -4.95
N LYS A 98 15.08 -6.82 -6.15
CA LYS A 98 15.88 -6.46 -7.35
C LYS A 98 17.39 -6.57 -7.17
N LYS A 99 17.83 -7.17 -6.07
CA LYS A 99 19.24 -7.38 -5.69
C LYS A 99 19.45 -8.83 -5.29
N ALA A 100 20.64 -9.35 -5.55
CA ALA A 100 21.01 -10.66 -5.02
C ALA A 100 21.24 -10.57 -3.50
N PRO A 101 21.04 -11.68 -2.72
CA PRO A 101 21.27 -11.68 -1.29
C PRO A 101 22.66 -11.19 -0.87
N ASN A 102 23.73 -11.58 -1.59
CA ASN A 102 25.08 -11.09 -1.33
C ASN A 102 25.18 -9.58 -1.49
N GLN A 103 24.67 -9.04 -2.60
CA GLN A 103 24.67 -7.61 -2.86
C GLN A 103 23.90 -6.85 -1.79
N TYR A 104 22.75 -7.36 -1.35
CA TYR A 104 21.94 -6.76 -0.30
C TYR A 104 22.70 -6.72 1.04
N ARG A 105 23.45 -7.79 1.36
CA ARG A 105 24.31 -7.86 2.54
C ARG A 105 25.43 -6.82 2.49
N GLU A 106 26.11 -6.70 1.35
CA GLU A 106 27.25 -5.79 1.14
C GLU A 106 26.84 -4.30 1.26
N GLU A 107 25.59 -3.97 0.97
CA GLU A 107 25.08 -2.60 1.10
C GLU A 107 24.81 -2.20 2.56
N GLU A 108 24.68 -3.17 3.48
CA GLU A 108 24.43 -2.96 4.92
C GLU A 108 23.18 -2.08 5.23
N GLU A 109 22.29 -1.93 4.24
CA GLU A 109 21.06 -1.14 4.37
C GLU A 109 19.84 -2.07 4.45
N PHE A 110 19.22 -2.15 5.63
CA PHE A 110 17.98 -2.90 5.80
C PHE A 110 16.76 -2.07 5.45
N TYR A 111 15.90 -2.62 4.60
CA TYR A 111 14.52 -2.15 4.41
C TYR A 111 13.57 -3.35 4.26
N PRO A 112 12.39 -3.28 4.87
CA PRO A 112 11.44 -4.39 4.85
C PRO A 112 10.68 -4.45 3.53
N LEU A 113 10.45 -5.66 3.01
CA LEU A 113 9.49 -5.88 1.91
C LEU A 113 8.05 -5.84 2.42
N GLN A 114 7.82 -6.34 3.62
CA GLN A 114 6.52 -6.41 4.27
C GLN A 114 6.69 -6.48 5.77
N LEU A 115 6.12 -5.54 6.52
CA LEU A 115 5.99 -5.65 7.96
C LEU A 115 4.73 -6.41 8.36
N ARG A 116 4.70 -6.90 9.61
CA ARG A 116 3.50 -7.53 10.16
C ARG A 116 2.33 -6.56 10.12
N TYR A 117 1.19 -6.98 9.61
CA TYR A 117 -0.01 -6.16 9.64
C TYR A 117 -0.62 -6.13 11.03
N ILE A 118 -0.89 -4.93 11.51
CA ILE A 118 -1.64 -4.65 12.73
C ILE A 118 -3.03 -4.20 12.29
N LEU A 119 -4.07 -4.93 12.67
CA LEU A 119 -5.45 -4.64 12.30
C LEU A 119 -6.22 -4.15 13.52
N ASN A 120 -7.12 -3.20 13.31
CA ASN A 120 -8.03 -2.72 14.34
C ASN A 120 -9.17 -3.75 14.54
N GLU A 121 -9.35 -4.24 15.76
CA GLU A 121 -10.41 -5.19 16.10
C GLU A 121 -11.81 -4.59 15.95
N ASN A 122 -11.94 -3.30 16.20
CA ASN A 122 -13.19 -2.56 16.17
C ASN A 122 -13.10 -1.37 15.20
N PRO A 123 -12.97 -1.62 13.88
CA PRO A 123 -12.97 -0.53 12.92
C PRO A 123 -14.32 0.18 12.99
N ALA A 124 -14.33 1.51 12.93
CA ALA A 124 -15.57 2.24 12.81
C ALA A 124 -16.35 1.71 11.61
N ASN A 125 -17.65 1.58 11.79
CA ASN A 125 -18.56 1.15 10.72
C ASN A 125 -18.67 2.30 9.71
N ILE A 126 -17.66 2.45 8.85
CA ILE A 126 -17.65 3.47 7.83
C ILE A 126 -18.36 2.86 6.63
N GLU A 127 -19.70 2.92 6.68
CA GLU A 127 -20.54 2.56 5.54
C GLU A 127 -20.64 3.73 4.58
N GLY A 128 -20.29 3.47 3.32
CA GLY A 128 -20.56 4.34 2.17
C GLY A 128 -19.34 5.13 1.66
N GLU A 129 -19.15 5.08 0.35
CA GLU A 129 -18.11 5.80 -0.39
C GLU A 129 -18.30 7.33 -0.39
N SER A 130 -19.48 7.82 -0.02
CA SER A 130 -19.87 9.23 -0.10
C SER A 130 -19.58 10.00 1.19
N GLY A 131 -18.36 10.38 1.42
CA GLY A 131 -18.03 11.22 2.59
C GLY A 131 -16.57 11.28 2.97
N TRP A 132 -15.71 10.49 2.33
CA TRP A 132 -14.28 10.49 2.63
C TRP A 132 -13.62 11.84 2.39
N GLN A 133 -13.93 12.50 1.27
CA GLN A 133 -13.32 13.80 0.90
C GLN A 133 -13.53 14.85 1.99
N GLN A 134 -14.72 14.90 2.62
CA GLN A 134 -15.04 15.86 3.69
C GLN A 134 -14.28 15.56 5.00
N LYS A 135 -13.86 14.31 5.21
CA LYS A 135 -13.11 13.87 6.40
C LYS A 135 -11.61 13.96 6.21
N ILE A 136 -11.12 14.08 4.96
CA ILE A 136 -9.70 14.28 4.68
C ILE A 136 -9.31 15.69 5.14
N ALA A 137 -8.40 15.78 6.10
CA ALA A 137 -7.90 17.02 6.67
C ALA A 137 -6.41 17.20 6.38
N TYR A 138 -5.92 18.42 6.55
CA TYR A 138 -4.49 18.66 6.62
C TYR A 138 -3.93 18.05 7.91
N ALA A 139 -2.83 17.31 7.78
CA ALA A 139 -2.14 16.76 8.92
C ALA A 139 -1.48 17.87 9.76
N THR A 140 -1.41 17.64 11.06
CA THR A 140 -0.75 18.47 12.04
C THR A 140 0.41 17.73 12.69
N GLU A 141 1.26 18.40 13.46
CA GLU A 141 2.35 17.73 14.18
C GLU A 141 1.83 16.67 15.17
N ALA A 142 0.62 16.83 15.71
CA ALA A 142 -0.01 15.84 16.59
C ALA A 142 -0.36 14.53 15.85
N ASP A 143 -0.47 14.56 14.52
CA ASP A 143 -0.80 13.39 13.69
C ASP A 143 0.44 12.57 13.30
N ILE A 144 1.65 13.07 13.55
CA ILE A 144 2.90 12.41 13.15
C ILE A 144 3.00 10.97 13.66
N PRO A 145 2.67 10.63 14.92
CA PRO A 145 2.74 9.24 15.38
C PRO A 145 1.84 8.32 14.56
N ALA A 146 0.56 8.67 14.38
CA ALA A 146 -0.38 7.86 13.59
C ALA A 146 0.01 7.80 12.11
N TRP A 147 0.58 8.88 11.56
CA TRP A 147 1.13 8.90 10.20
C TRP A 147 2.26 7.89 10.04
N MET A 148 3.25 7.91 10.96
CA MET A 148 4.41 7.00 10.91
C MET A 148 4.00 5.54 11.10
N GLU A 149 3.04 5.25 11.98
CA GLU A 149 2.46 3.92 12.12
C GLU A 149 1.88 3.42 10.80
N LEU A 150 1.14 4.27 10.08
CA LEU A 150 0.60 3.89 8.77
C LEU A 150 1.70 3.74 7.72
N VAL A 151 2.72 4.60 7.70
CA VAL A 151 3.87 4.46 6.82
C VAL A 151 4.52 3.09 7.01
N HIS A 152 4.82 2.69 8.24
CA HIS A 152 5.40 1.37 8.54
C HIS A 152 4.50 0.23 8.04
N LEU A 153 3.18 0.38 8.17
CA LEU A 153 2.23 -0.65 7.78
C LEU A 153 2.09 -0.82 6.26
N VAL A 154 2.26 0.26 5.49
CA VAL A 154 2.05 0.28 4.03
C VAL A 154 3.34 0.30 3.22
N ILE A 155 4.48 0.33 3.88
CA ILE A 155 5.78 0.28 3.21
C ILE A 155 5.92 -1.07 2.49
N ASP A 156 6.26 -1.04 1.24
CA ASP A 156 6.16 -2.17 0.34
C ASP A 156 7.45 -2.34 -0.48
N GLY A 157 8.58 -2.49 0.24
CA GLY A 157 9.88 -2.77 -0.37
C GLY A 157 10.56 -1.58 -1.03
N PHE A 158 10.15 -0.37 -0.74
CA PHE A 158 10.86 0.82 -1.22
C PHE A 158 12.22 0.94 -0.52
N PRO A 159 13.35 0.91 -1.27
CA PRO A 159 14.66 1.08 -0.69
C PRO A 159 14.84 2.49 -0.11
N ARG A 160 15.54 2.57 1.03
CA ARG A 160 16.01 3.83 1.63
C ARG A 160 14.94 4.75 2.21
N LEU A 161 13.92 4.23 2.89
CA LEU A 161 13.24 5.07 3.84
C LEU A 161 14.13 5.24 5.08
N ASP A 162 15.03 6.22 5.06
CA ASP A 162 15.65 6.72 6.29
C ASP A 162 14.55 7.39 7.12
N GLU A 163 14.14 6.73 8.21
CA GLU A 163 13.06 7.22 9.07
C GLU A 163 13.31 8.64 9.59
N ARG A 164 14.57 8.98 9.89
CA ARG A 164 14.92 10.33 10.36
C ARG A 164 14.74 11.36 9.27
N GLN A 165 15.22 11.05 8.07
CA GLN A 165 15.09 11.94 6.92
C GLN A 165 13.61 12.08 6.54
N TYR A 166 12.85 10.98 6.52
CA TYR A 166 11.41 11.02 6.22
C TYR A 166 10.64 11.80 7.27
N PHE A 167 10.97 11.65 8.56
CA PHE A 167 10.34 12.38 9.66
C PHE A 167 10.55 13.90 9.53
N GLU A 168 11.76 14.36 9.21
CA GLU A 168 12.01 15.79 8.97
C GLU A 168 11.30 16.29 7.70
N GLN A 169 11.28 15.49 6.65
CA GLN A 169 10.53 15.80 5.43
C GLN A 169 9.01 15.87 5.70
N LEU A 170 8.48 14.97 6.52
CA LEU A 170 7.06 15.00 6.92
C LEU A 170 6.70 16.28 7.66
N LYS A 171 7.56 16.75 8.58
CA LYS A 171 7.36 18.05 9.24
C LYS A 171 7.31 19.21 8.24
N GLU A 172 8.16 19.14 7.22
CA GLU A 172 8.15 20.14 6.15
C GLU A 172 6.85 20.08 5.32
N TYR A 173 6.37 18.89 4.95
CA TYR A 173 5.07 18.72 4.30
C TYR A 173 3.93 19.29 5.17
N ILE A 174 3.94 19.02 6.47
CA ILE A 174 2.92 19.53 7.39
C ILE A 174 2.96 21.06 7.47
N ARG A 175 4.13 21.68 7.68
CA ARG A 175 4.30 23.13 7.75
C ARG A 175 3.82 23.84 6.47
N ASN A 176 4.08 23.23 5.33
CA ASN A 176 3.71 23.76 4.01
C ASN A 176 2.29 23.38 3.57
N ARG A 177 1.49 22.70 4.45
CA ARG A 177 0.14 22.21 4.15
C ARG A 177 0.09 21.27 2.92
N ARG A 178 1.09 20.41 2.77
CA ARG A 178 1.25 19.43 1.70
C ARG A 178 1.06 17.99 2.20
N ALA A 179 0.58 17.81 3.41
CA ALA A 179 0.28 16.52 4.04
C ALA A 179 -1.21 16.44 4.37
N LEU A 180 -1.88 15.41 3.86
CA LEU A 180 -3.29 15.12 4.13
C LEU A 180 -3.42 13.81 4.88
N ILE A 181 -4.34 13.78 5.83
CA ILE A 181 -4.63 12.60 6.64
C ILE A 181 -6.13 12.34 6.72
N LEU A 182 -6.49 11.07 6.73
CA LEU A 182 -7.81 10.57 7.07
C LEU A 182 -7.67 9.65 8.27
N LYS A 183 -8.42 9.91 9.34
CA LYS A 183 -8.40 9.09 10.55
C LYS A 183 -9.74 8.41 10.81
N ASP A 184 -9.65 7.23 11.42
CA ASP A 184 -10.73 6.55 12.10
C ASP A 184 -10.38 6.56 13.59
N THR A 185 -11.07 7.42 14.35
CA THR A 185 -10.66 7.79 15.73
C THR A 185 -9.21 8.31 15.76
N ASP A 186 -8.29 7.59 16.37
CA ASP A 186 -6.87 7.96 16.47
C ASP A 186 -5.97 7.25 15.43
N THR A 187 -6.54 6.30 14.68
CA THR A 187 -5.79 5.51 13.69
C THR A 187 -5.80 6.22 12.33
N ALA A 188 -4.65 6.44 11.74
CA ALA A 188 -4.55 6.90 10.36
C ALA A 188 -4.98 5.76 9.41
N VAL A 189 -6.03 6.00 8.62
CA VAL A 189 -6.53 5.03 7.64
C VAL A 189 -6.17 5.40 6.21
N GLY A 190 -5.75 6.65 6.00
CA GLY A 190 -5.21 7.14 4.73
C GLY A 190 -4.31 8.35 4.95
N ILE A 191 -3.24 8.44 4.18
CA ILE A 191 -2.29 9.55 4.18
C ILE A 191 -1.86 9.89 2.76
N MET A 192 -1.63 11.16 2.48
CA MET A 192 -1.07 11.63 1.22
C MET A 192 -0.11 12.80 1.46
N ALA A 193 1.09 12.72 0.91
CA ALA A 193 2.00 13.84 0.72
C ALA A 193 2.04 14.21 -0.76
N PHE A 194 2.00 15.51 -1.07
CA PHE A 194 1.92 16.01 -2.45
C PHE A 194 2.66 17.32 -2.62
N ASN A 195 2.92 17.67 -3.87
CA ASN A 195 3.47 18.96 -4.25
C ASN A 195 2.47 19.71 -5.16
N GLU A 196 1.92 20.81 -4.66
CA GLU A 196 0.90 21.60 -5.38
C GLU A 196 1.39 22.25 -6.66
N MET A 197 2.69 22.55 -6.77
CA MET A 197 3.28 23.21 -7.93
C MET A 197 3.54 22.25 -9.08
N THR A 198 4.08 21.07 -8.77
CA THR A 198 4.40 20.04 -9.76
C THR A 198 3.25 19.09 -10.03
N GLY A 199 2.27 19.02 -9.12
CA GLY A 199 1.20 18.04 -9.16
C GLY A 199 1.66 16.61 -8.80
N SER A 200 2.88 16.44 -8.24
CA SER A 200 3.33 15.11 -7.83
C SER A 200 2.65 14.67 -6.53
N ILE A 201 2.22 13.41 -6.50
CA ILE A 201 1.89 12.69 -5.28
C ILE A 201 3.16 11.96 -4.85
N ASP A 202 3.78 12.49 -3.79
CA ASP A 202 5.07 11.99 -3.30
C ASP A 202 4.89 10.75 -2.40
N PHE A 203 3.74 10.64 -1.74
CA PHE A 203 3.34 9.46 -0.98
C PHE A 203 1.81 9.33 -0.94
N LEU A 204 1.28 8.12 -1.12
CA LEU A 204 -0.13 7.79 -0.92
C LEU A 204 -0.23 6.42 -0.22
N GLY A 205 -0.66 6.42 1.02
CA GLY A 205 -0.83 5.21 1.82
C GLY A 205 -2.28 5.02 2.25
N VAL A 206 -2.79 3.79 2.12
CA VAL A 206 -4.11 3.40 2.65
C VAL A 206 -3.95 2.16 3.51
N HIS A 207 -4.42 2.23 4.73
CA HIS A 207 -4.39 1.13 5.69
C HIS A 207 -4.99 -0.14 5.09
N PRO A 208 -4.33 -1.31 5.17
CA PRO A 208 -4.76 -2.55 4.50
C PRO A 208 -6.23 -2.90 4.71
N GLN A 209 -6.71 -2.78 5.94
CA GLN A 209 -8.10 -3.07 6.34
C GLN A 209 -9.14 -2.15 5.69
N TYR A 210 -8.71 -0.99 5.18
CA TYR A 210 -9.56 0.04 4.55
C TYR A 210 -9.35 0.16 3.05
N ARG A 211 -8.53 -0.72 2.46
CA ARG A 211 -8.35 -0.79 1.00
C ARG A 211 -9.67 -1.12 0.30
N LYS A 212 -9.80 -0.74 -0.96
CA LYS A 212 -11.01 -0.95 -1.80
C LYS A 212 -12.29 -0.24 -1.30
N LYS A 213 -12.18 0.69 -0.37
CA LYS A 213 -13.30 1.50 0.15
C LYS A 213 -13.34 2.93 -0.45
N GLY A 214 -12.69 3.17 -1.58
CA GLY A 214 -12.68 4.47 -2.26
C GLY A 214 -11.75 5.53 -1.67
N ILE A 215 -11.01 5.24 -0.58
CA ILE A 215 -10.15 6.22 0.11
C ILE A 215 -9.09 6.82 -0.83
N ALA A 216 -8.35 5.98 -1.58
CA ALA A 216 -7.34 6.48 -2.51
C ALA A 216 -7.95 7.41 -3.57
N ARG A 217 -9.14 7.07 -4.08
CA ARG A 217 -9.89 7.92 -5.02
C ARG A 217 -10.22 9.28 -4.40
N ALA A 218 -10.73 9.30 -3.17
CA ALA A 218 -11.09 10.53 -2.48
C ALA A 218 -9.88 11.47 -2.28
N PHE A 219 -8.70 10.92 -1.95
CA PHE A 219 -7.47 11.71 -1.88
C PHE A 219 -7.06 12.28 -3.24
N CYS A 220 -7.08 11.47 -4.30
CA CYS A 220 -6.73 11.91 -5.65
C CYS A 220 -7.69 12.98 -6.17
N GLU A 221 -9.00 12.80 -5.95
CA GLU A 221 -10.02 13.78 -6.34
C GLU A 221 -9.83 15.10 -5.58
N LYS A 222 -9.60 15.04 -4.25
CA LYS A 222 -9.31 16.23 -3.46
C LYS A 222 -8.05 16.94 -3.94
N ALA A 223 -6.97 16.22 -4.18
CA ALA A 223 -5.73 16.80 -4.72
C ALA A 223 -5.96 17.45 -6.09
N LEU A 224 -6.62 16.73 -7.00
CA LEU A 224 -6.84 17.17 -8.37
C LEU A 224 -7.71 18.42 -8.46
N HIS A 225 -8.78 18.50 -7.66
CA HIS A 225 -9.77 19.56 -7.77
C HIS A 225 -9.47 20.78 -6.89
N GLU A 226 -8.83 20.58 -5.73
CA GLU A 226 -8.74 21.62 -4.71
C GLU A 226 -7.32 22.13 -4.45
N LEU A 227 -6.29 21.28 -4.63
CA LEU A 227 -5.00 21.52 -4.00
C LEU A 227 -3.83 21.74 -4.96
N VAL A 228 -3.87 21.25 -6.20
CA VAL A 228 -2.75 21.39 -7.14
C VAL A 228 -3.04 22.46 -8.20
N TYR A 229 -2.03 23.27 -8.51
CA TYR A 229 -2.10 24.28 -9.57
C TYR A 229 -1.84 23.70 -10.96
N SER A 230 -1.12 22.57 -11.01
CA SER A 230 -0.85 21.84 -12.26
C SER A 230 -2.14 21.36 -12.93
N GLU A 231 -2.15 21.24 -14.24
CA GLU A 231 -3.27 20.67 -15.01
C GLU A 231 -3.37 19.13 -14.88
N ALA A 232 -2.39 18.51 -14.25
CA ALA A 232 -2.36 17.06 -14.02
C ALA A 232 -1.74 16.75 -12.67
N ILE A 233 -2.10 15.58 -12.12
CA ILE A 233 -1.37 14.98 -11.01
C ILE A 233 -0.56 13.79 -11.52
N THR A 234 0.57 13.54 -10.89
CA THR A 234 1.47 12.45 -11.24
C THR A 234 1.78 11.59 -10.01
N VAL A 235 2.04 10.33 -10.23
CA VAL A 235 2.47 9.38 -9.20
C VAL A 235 3.41 8.37 -9.84
N THR A 236 4.37 7.87 -9.08
CA THR A 236 5.24 6.76 -9.50
C THR A 236 4.88 5.49 -8.75
N THR A 237 5.00 4.35 -9.41
CA THR A 237 4.78 3.03 -8.83
C THR A 237 5.55 1.95 -9.59
N PHE A 238 5.33 0.70 -9.26
CA PHE A 238 5.98 -0.46 -9.87
C PHE A 238 5.80 -0.53 -11.39
N ARG A 239 6.79 -1.07 -12.09
CA ARG A 239 6.69 -1.42 -13.51
C ARG A 239 5.76 -2.63 -13.72
N GLU A 240 5.31 -2.81 -14.94
CA GLU A 240 4.50 -3.97 -15.31
C GLU A 240 5.26 -5.28 -15.04
N GLY A 241 4.54 -6.27 -14.48
CA GLY A 241 5.10 -7.58 -14.15
C GLY A 241 6.04 -7.59 -12.94
N ASP A 242 6.20 -6.50 -12.22
CA ASP A 242 7.01 -6.47 -11.01
C ASP A 242 6.43 -7.39 -9.93
N LYS A 243 7.25 -8.34 -9.44
CA LYS A 243 6.83 -9.32 -8.43
C LYS A 243 6.61 -8.72 -7.05
N ALA A 244 7.20 -7.55 -6.78
CA ALA A 244 6.97 -6.83 -5.53
C ALA A 244 5.65 -6.04 -5.52
N ASP A 245 5.04 -5.78 -6.67
CA ASP A 245 3.76 -5.08 -6.76
C ASP A 245 2.63 -5.90 -6.11
N THR A 246 2.01 -5.34 -5.10
CA THR A 246 0.86 -5.92 -4.39
C THR A 246 -0.49 -5.43 -4.93
N GLY A 247 -0.50 -4.86 -6.14
CA GLY A 247 -1.68 -4.32 -6.80
C GLY A 247 -1.74 -2.79 -6.82
N HIS A 248 -0.66 -2.11 -6.46
CA HIS A 248 -0.57 -0.65 -6.52
C HIS A 248 -0.77 -0.14 -7.93
N ARG A 249 -0.08 -0.74 -8.92
CA ARG A 249 -0.23 -0.39 -10.32
C ARG A 249 -1.68 -0.50 -10.80
N ASN A 250 -2.35 -1.60 -10.48
CA ASN A 250 -3.75 -1.80 -10.84
C ASN A 250 -4.66 -0.78 -10.15
N THR A 251 -4.38 -0.43 -8.90
CA THR A 251 -5.11 0.61 -8.17
C THR A 251 -4.96 1.96 -8.86
N ILE A 252 -3.75 2.38 -9.21
CA ILE A 252 -3.47 3.65 -9.91
C ILE A 252 -4.19 3.68 -11.27
N LYS A 253 -4.14 2.59 -12.05
CA LYS A 253 -4.89 2.49 -13.32
C LYS A 253 -6.41 2.59 -13.12
N SER A 254 -6.95 1.96 -12.07
CA SER A 254 -8.39 2.02 -11.75
C SER A 254 -8.87 3.41 -11.31
N LEU A 255 -7.96 4.26 -10.85
CA LEU A 255 -8.20 5.66 -10.53
C LEU A 255 -8.21 6.57 -11.78
N GLY A 256 -7.89 6.03 -12.96
CA GLY A 256 -7.89 6.75 -14.23
C GLY A 256 -6.52 7.31 -14.65
N PHE A 257 -5.46 6.99 -13.94
CA PHE A 257 -4.11 7.39 -14.34
C PHE A 257 -3.66 6.61 -15.59
N ALA A 258 -3.09 7.33 -16.55
CA ALA A 258 -2.43 6.77 -17.72
C ALA A 258 -0.94 6.53 -17.45
N GLU A 259 -0.39 5.48 -18.06
CA GLU A 259 1.04 5.18 -18.00
C GLU A 259 1.86 6.24 -18.74
N ALA A 260 2.99 6.60 -18.17
CA ALA A 260 3.95 7.56 -18.74
C ALA A 260 5.36 6.94 -18.78
N GLU A 261 6.39 7.75 -18.58
CA GLU A 261 7.78 7.34 -18.71
C GLU A 261 8.22 6.31 -17.65
N LEU A 262 9.15 5.44 -18.06
CA LEU A 262 9.88 4.55 -17.15
C LEU A 262 10.93 5.37 -16.40
N MET A 263 11.03 5.13 -15.10
CA MET A 263 11.94 5.84 -14.20
C MET A 263 12.79 4.88 -13.37
N VAL A 264 13.74 5.44 -12.66
CA VAL A 264 14.47 4.77 -11.59
C VAL A 264 14.50 5.73 -10.39
N GLU A 265 13.91 5.31 -9.27
CA GLU A 265 13.89 6.09 -8.04
C GLU A 265 14.53 5.29 -6.92
N PHE A 266 15.46 5.91 -6.20
CA PHE A 266 16.24 5.25 -5.14
C PHE A 266 16.92 3.94 -5.57
N GLY A 267 17.32 3.83 -6.86
CA GLY A 267 17.88 2.63 -7.43
C GLY A 267 16.87 1.54 -7.79
N TYR A 268 15.57 1.79 -7.60
CA TYR A 268 14.48 0.87 -7.93
C TYR A 268 13.81 1.25 -9.27
N PRO A 269 13.53 0.26 -10.16
CA PRO A 269 12.83 0.51 -11.42
C PRO A 269 11.35 0.87 -11.17
N THR A 270 10.95 2.09 -11.50
CA THR A 270 9.59 2.60 -11.35
C THR A 270 8.98 3.02 -12.68
N GLN A 271 7.70 3.30 -12.69
CA GLN A 271 6.98 3.92 -13.79
C GLN A 271 6.12 5.06 -13.29
N LYS A 272 6.16 6.18 -14.00
CA LYS A 272 5.31 7.34 -13.76
C LYS A 272 3.94 7.14 -14.39
N PHE A 273 2.94 7.68 -13.72
CA PHE A 273 1.55 7.70 -14.15
C PHE A 273 1.03 9.13 -14.06
N ILE A 274 0.11 9.51 -14.96
CA ILE A 274 -0.43 10.86 -15.07
C ILE A 274 -1.96 10.79 -15.09
N LEU A 275 -2.61 11.63 -14.29
CA LEU A 275 -4.04 11.89 -14.34
C LEU A 275 -4.28 13.36 -14.68
N GLN A 276 -4.90 13.61 -15.84
CA GLN A 276 -5.23 14.96 -16.30
C GLN A 276 -6.44 15.52 -15.56
N LYS A 277 -6.43 16.82 -15.26
CA LYS A 277 -7.65 17.49 -14.82
C LYS A 277 -8.70 17.47 -15.93
N PRO A 278 -9.99 17.26 -15.61
CA PRO A 278 -11.06 17.45 -16.56
C PRO A 278 -11.00 18.89 -17.08
N LYS A 279 -10.91 19.08 -18.39
CA LYS A 279 -10.97 20.43 -18.97
C LYS A 279 -12.28 21.09 -18.56
N ALA A 280 -12.23 22.33 -18.08
CA ALA A 280 -13.35 23.12 -17.55
C ALA A 280 -14.44 23.45 -18.60
N GLY A 281 -14.75 22.58 -19.51
CA GLY A 281 -15.82 22.64 -20.51
C GLY A 281 -16.63 21.36 -20.63
N PHE A 282 -16.14 20.26 -20.06
CA PHE A 282 -16.80 18.95 -20.21
C PHE A 282 -17.93 18.72 -19.21
N CYS A 283 -17.88 19.33 -18.03
CA CYS A 283 -18.88 19.19 -16.99
C CYS A 283 -20.22 19.87 -17.37
N SER A 284 -20.17 20.98 -18.13
CA SER A 284 -21.38 21.68 -18.58
C SER A 284 -22.12 20.97 -19.72
N GLN A 285 -21.45 20.12 -20.49
CA GLN A 285 -22.09 19.38 -21.59
C GLN A 285 -22.73 18.08 -21.13
N VAL A 286 -22.18 17.39 -20.13
CA VAL A 286 -22.74 16.15 -19.59
C VAL A 286 -23.98 16.46 -18.75
N LEU A 287 -23.95 17.49 -17.91
CA LEU A 287 -25.11 17.93 -17.13
C LEU A 287 -26.27 18.44 -18.02
N ARG A 288 -25.96 19.14 -19.12
CA ARG A 288 -26.98 19.57 -20.10
C ARG A 288 -27.58 18.41 -20.89
N LYS A 289 -26.84 17.35 -21.18
CA LYS A 289 -27.39 16.15 -21.82
C LYS A 289 -28.32 15.38 -20.91
N GLU A 290 -27.94 15.20 -19.62
CA GLU A 290 -28.80 14.52 -18.66
C GLU A 290 -30.09 15.30 -18.32
N GLU A 291 -30.02 16.63 -18.30
CA GLU A 291 -31.22 17.46 -18.11
C GLU A 291 -32.15 17.45 -19.35
N THR A 292 -31.58 17.41 -20.57
CA THR A 292 -32.38 17.29 -21.80
C THR A 292 -33.05 15.92 -21.91
N GLU A 293 -32.32 14.84 -21.65
CA GLU A 293 -32.89 13.48 -21.68
C GLU A 293 -33.95 13.27 -20.58
N LYS A 294 -33.77 13.82 -19.38
CA LYS A 294 -34.80 13.81 -18.32
C LYS A 294 -36.03 14.66 -18.62
N SER A 295 -35.87 15.71 -19.42
CA SER A 295 -37.00 16.57 -19.82
C SER A 295 -37.80 15.95 -20.98
N GLU A 296 -37.15 15.22 -21.88
CA GLU A 296 -37.83 14.50 -22.97
C GLU A 296 -38.55 13.23 -22.46
N ALA A 297 -37.97 12.51 -21.47
CA ALA A 297 -38.62 11.35 -20.84
C ALA A 297 -39.85 11.72 -19.98
N LYS A 298 -40.04 12.98 -19.60
CA LYS A 298 -41.25 13.47 -18.90
C LYS A 298 -42.35 14.00 -19.82
N ARG A 299 -42.09 14.06 -21.14
CA ARG A 299 -43.07 14.54 -22.13
C ARG A 299 -43.61 13.40 -23.02
N SER A 300 -43.19 12.19 -22.83
CA SER A 300 -43.74 10.94 -23.40
C SER A 300 -44.52 10.18 -22.35
#